data_885f8ee36a7d6bc321ea57bfd7b4070a
#
_entry.id   885f8ee36a7d6bc321ea57bfd7b4070a
#
_cell.length_a   1.000
_cell.length_b   1.000
_cell.length_c   1.000
_cell.angle_alpha   90.00
_cell.angle_beta   90.00
_cell.angle_gamma   90.00
#
_symmetry.space_group_name_H-M   'P 1'
#
loop_
_entity.id
_entity.type
_entity.pdbx_description
1 polymer ?
#
loop_
_entity_poly.entity_id
_entity_poly.type
_entity_poly.pdbx_seq_one_letter_code
_entity_poly.pdbx_strand_id
1 'polypeptide(L)'
;MAESPPSCYLSLAPMQGLTDAPMRDLLTRIGGFDECVSEFVRITHTVHSRATWLKYAPEIANGNRTPSGVPCTVQLLGSDEEKMAENALEAVRFGVRKIDLNFGCPAPTVNKHQGGAVLLKEPERIHRIVRTLRRALPDHIPLSGKMRLGFEDKTLALENAQAIAEGGACSLTVHARTKVEGYEPPAHWSWVKKIADAVSIPVTANGDVFTLRDYLDIKRESGCNSVMIGRGAVMRPDLARQIKQYENGEEVCEMPFAEILGWINLFVDLCLFQTANEKYAVARLKQWLGMMKKAYPEAQALFNAVRTVREAEAVKKIVTGFQVVAG
;
A
#
# COMPACT_ATOMS: atom_id res chain seq x y z
N MET A 1 9.95 -3.81 27.86
CA MET A 1 11.07 -3.37 27.00
C MET A 1 10.53 -3.43 25.57
N ALA A 2 10.50 -2.33 24.85
CA ALA A 2 10.13 -2.36 23.43
C ALA A 2 11.20 -3.15 22.67
N GLU A 3 10.79 -4.22 21.99
CA GLU A 3 11.70 -4.95 21.10
C GLU A 3 12.27 -3.97 20.08
N SER A 4 13.59 -4.06 19.85
CA SER A 4 14.22 -3.29 18.77
C SER A 4 13.48 -3.59 17.46
N PRO A 5 13.15 -2.57 16.64
CA PRO A 5 12.48 -2.82 15.37
C PRO A 5 13.32 -3.81 14.56
N PRO A 6 12.69 -4.76 13.87
CA PRO A 6 13.39 -5.73 13.05
C PRO A 6 14.32 -5.03 12.06
N SER A 7 15.44 -5.63 11.72
CA SER A 7 16.47 -5.08 10.80
C SER A 7 15.90 -4.78 9.41
N CYS A 8 14.76 -5.38 9.06
CA CYS A 8 14.03 -5.20 7.82
C CYS A 8 12.52 -5.32 8.08
N TYR A 9 11.77 -4.25 7.86
CA TYR A 9 10.31 -4.26 7.92
C TYR A 9 9.75 -3.82 6.56
N LEU A 10 8.98 -4.70 5.93
CA LEU A 10 8.41 -4.48 4.60
C LEU A 10 6.88 -4.36 4.68
N SER A 11 6.35 -3.25 4.17
CA SER A 11 4.91 -3.06 4.06
C SER A 11 4.45 -2.90 2.61
N LEU A 12 3.29 -3.49 2.28
CA LEU A 12 2.64 -3.31 0.98
C LEU A 12 1.84 -2.01 0.97
N ALA A 13 2.15 -1.13 0.01
CA ALA A 13 1.52 0.18 -0.08
C ALA A 13 0.04 0.12 -0.48
N PRO A 14 -0.81 1.00 0.08
CA PRO A 14 -2.17 1.20 -0.40
C PRO A 14 -2.15 1.88 -1.77
N MET A 15 -2.76 1.24 -2.76
CA MET A 15 -2.91 1.79 -4.12
C MET A 15 -4.33 1.55 -4.61
N GLN A 16 -5.12 2.62 -4.69
CA GLN A 16 -6.53 2.54 -5.07
C GLN A 16 -6.73 1.88 -6.44
N GLY A 17 -7.57 0.85 -6.48
CA GLY A 17 -7.84 0.07 -7.68
C GLY A 17 -6.70 -0.86 -8.14
N LEU A 18 -5.65 -1.01 -7.32
CA LEU A 18 -4.50 -1.85 -7.63
C LEU A 18 -4.17 -2.85 -6.51
N THR A 19 -4.04 -2.41 -5.26
CA THR A 19 -3.85 -3.29 -4.09
C THR A 19 -5.16 -3.49 -3.32
N ASP A 20 -6.18 -3.93 -4.04
CA ASP A 20 -7.45 -4.39 -3.49
C ASP A 20 -7.27 -5.69 -2.68
N ALA A 21 -8.33 -6.15 -2.02
CA ALA A 21 -8.24 -7.33 -1.15
C ALA A 21 -7.69 -8.57 -1.86
N PRO A 22 -8.11 -8.94 -3.10
CA PRO A 22 -7.50 -10.05 -3.83
C PRO A 22 -6.00 -9.90 -4.07
N MET A 23 -5.53 -8.69 -4.39
CA MET A 23 -4.11 -8.44 -4.64
C MET A 23 -3.31 -8.46 -3.32
N ARG A 24 -3.85 -7.93 -2.23
CA ARG A 24 -3.21 -8.02 -0.91
C ARG A 24 -3.09 -9.48 -0.46
N ASP A 25 -4.17 -10.26 -0.61
CA ASP A 25 -4.15 -11.68 -0.29
C ASP A 25 -3.08 -12.42 -1.11
N LEU A 26 -3.06 -12.21 -2.42
CA LEU A 26 -2.09 -12.83 -3.31
C LEU A 26 -0.64 -12.49 -2.92
N LEU A 27 -0.30 -11.19 -2.83
CA LEU A 27 1.08 -10.76 -2.58
C LEU A 27 1.57 -11.17 -1.18
N THR A 28 0.67 -11.21 -0.19
CA THR A 28 1.04 -11.69 1.14
C THR A 28 1.17 -13.22 1.22
N ARG A 29 0.50 -14.00 0.36
CA ARG A 29 0.73 -15.45 0.20
C ARG A 29 2.07 -15.74 -0.46
N ILE A 30 2.47 -14.97 -1.48
CA ILE A 30 3.79 -15.11 -2.10
C ILE A 30 4.88 -14.85 -1.06
N GLY A 31 4.65 -13.91 -0.14
CA GLY A 31 5.43 -13.73 1.08
C GLY A 31 6.38 -12.53 1.07
N GLY A 32 7.00 -12.31 2.21
CA GLY A 32 7.99 -11.26 2.47
C GLY A 32 7.44 -9.97 3.07
N PHE A 33 6.12 -9.75 3.08
CA PHE A 33 5.52 -8.59 3.73
C PHE A 33 5.24 -8.84 5.21
N ASP A 34 5.60 -7.88 6.05
CA ASP A 34 5.28 -7.86 7.48
C ASP A 34 3.92 -7.20 7.75
N GLU A 35 3.46 -6.34 6.83
CA GLU A 35 2.20 -5.63 6.90
C GLU A 35 1.68 -5.30 5.49
N CYS A 36 0.38 -5.16 5.34
CA CYS A 36 -0.24 -4.50 4.20
C CYS A 36 -1.17 -3.38 4.68
N VAL A 37 -1.43 -2.41 3.80
CA VAL A 37 -2.38 -1.32 4.07
C VAL A 37 -3.52 -1.39 3.07
N SER A 38 -4.77 -1.28 3.54
CA SER A 38 -5.94 -1.32 2.67
C SER A 38 -5.98 -0.11 1.74
N GLU A 39 -6.74 -0.23 0.66
CA GLU A 39 -7.21 0.95 -0.06
C GLU A 39 -7.91 1.90 0.91
N PHE A 40 -7.82 3.21 0.66
CA PHE A 40 -8.42 4.16 1.61
C PHE A 40 -9.95 4.11 1.57
N VAL A 41 -10.55 4.18 2.76
CA VAL A 41 -11.97 4.47 2.93
C VAL A 41 -12.12 5.99 2.95
N ARG A 42 -12.87 6.52 1.97
CA ARG A 42 -13.09 7.97 1.89
C ARG A 42 -14.17 8.38 2.87
N ILE A 43 -13.80 9.24 3.81
CA ILE A 43 -14.71 9.83 4.80
C ILE A 43 -15.23 11.17 4.28
N THR A 44 -16.55 11.34 4.33
CA THR A 44 -17.25 12.57 3.95
C THR A 44 -18.18 12.99 5.12
N HIS A 45 -19.45 13.18 4.85
CA HIS A 45 -20.42 13.70 5.85
C HIS A 45 -21.11 12.60 6.66
N THR A 46 -20.99 11.34 6.25
CA THR A 46 -21.72 10.23 6.88
C THR A 46 -20.78 9.26 7.58
N VAL A 47 -21.31 8.60 8.62
CA VAL A 47 -20.64 7.47 9.26
C VAL A 47 -20.91 6.21 8.43
N HIS A 48 -19.85 5.49 8.10
CA HIS A 48 -19.94 4.31 7.26
C HIS A 48 -20.46 3.08 8.01
N SER A 49 -21.27 2.29 7.31
CA SER A 49 -21.76 1.01 7.82
C SER A 49 -20.63 -0.06 7.81
N ARG A 50 -20.84 -1.14 8.58
CA ARG A 50 -19.95 -2.31 8.57
C ARG A 50 -19.71 -2.87 7.16
N ALA A 51 -20.74 -2.87 6.30
CA ALA A 51 -20.62 -3.34 4.92
C ALA A 51 -19.64 -2.51 4.10
N THR A 52 -19.59 -1.19 4.31
CA THR A 52 -18.59 -0.31 3.67
C THR A 52 -17.18 -0.67 4.11
N TRP A 53 -16.95 -0.86 5.39
CA TRP A 53 -15.63 -1.24 5.91
C TRP A 53 -15.17 -2.58 5.35
N LEU A 54 -16.03 -3.60 5.37
CA LEU A 54 -15.72 -4.93 4.82
C LEU A 54 -15.51 -4.94 3.28
N LYS A 55 -16.08 -3.97 2.57
CA LYS A 55 -15.83 -3.81 1.13
C LYS A 55 -14.38 -3.43 0.84
N TYR A 56 -13.79 -2.51 1.61
CA TYR A 56 -12.41 -2.03 1.42
C TYR A 56 -11.37 -2.86 2.16
N ALA A 57 -11.74 -3.41 3.30
CA ALA A 57 -10.87 -4.20 4.16
C ALA A 57 -11.61 -5.42 4.73
N PRO A 58 -11.88 -6.45 3.90
CA PRO A 58 -12.51 -7.69 4.38
C PRO A 58 -11.68 -8.41 5.45
N GLU A 59 -10.39 -8.10 5.54
CA GLU A 59 -9.47 -8.58 6.58
C GLU A 59 -9.95 -8.25 8.01
N ILE A 60 -10.82 -7.26 8.18
CA ILE A 60 -11.48 -6.95 9.47
C ILE A 60 -12.22 -8.18 10.01
N ALA A 61 -12.88 -8.94 9.15
CA ALA A 61 -13.59 -10.16 9.55
C ALA A 61 -12.61 -11.28 9.98
N ASN A 62 -11.34 -11.20 9.59
CA ASN A 62 -10.27 -12.15 9.95
C ASN A 62 -9.26 -11.54 10.94
N GLY A 63 -9.73 -10.73 11.90
CA GLY A 63 -8.89 -10.12 12.93
C GLY A 63 -7.85 -9.13 12.38
N ASN A 64 -8.16 -8.45 11.28
CA ASN A 64 -7.27 -7.53 10.54
C ASN A 64 -6.02 -8.23 9.99
N ARG A 65 -6.18 -9.43 9.50
CA ARG A 65 -5.11 -10.20 8.83
C ARG A 65 -5.59 -10.72 7.48
N THR A 66 -4.67 -10.74 6.54
CA THR A 66 -4.89 -11.48 5.28
C THR A 66 -5.03 -12.99 5.58
N PRO A 67 -5.53 -13.80 4.65
CA PRO A 67 -5.59 -15.25 4.84
C PRO A 67 -4.23 -15.90 5.11
N SER A 68 -3.12 -15.30 4.65
CA SER A 68 -1.75 -15.74 4.99
C SER A 68 -1.26 -15.28 6.36
N GLY A 69 -2.09 -14.57 7.14
CA GLY A 69 -1.76 -14.13 8.50
C GLY A 69 -1.06 -12.77 8.60
N VAL A 70 -0.78 -12.09 7.48
CA VAL A 70 -0.13 -10.77 7.47
C VAL A 70 -1.10 -9.70 7.98
N PRO A 71 -0.71 -8.85 8.94
CA PRO A 71 -1.53 -7.75 9.44
C PRO A 71 -1.95 -6.78 8.32
N CYS A 72 -3.22 -6.35 8.35
CA CYS A 72 -3.76 -5.34 7.43
C CYS A 72 -4.20 -4.10 8.21
N THR A 73 -3.55 -2.97 7.95
CA THR A 73 -3.93 -1.66 8.48
C THR A 73 -5.01 -1.04 7.61
N VAL A 74 -6.05 -0.47 8.24
CA VAL A 74 -7.14 0.20 7.52
C VAL A 74 -6.82 1.66 7.32
N GLN A 75 -6.81 2.12 6.06
CA GLN A 75 -6.48 3.50 5.73
C GLN A 75 -7.74 4.36 5.56
N LEU A 76 -7.74 5.55 6.17
CA LEU A 76 -8.77 6.57 6.04
C LEU A 76 -8.28 7.76 5.22
N LEU A 77 -9.19 8.38 4.47
CA LEU A 77 -8.95 9.61 3.75
C LEU A 77 -10.12 10.57 3.93
N GLY A 78 -9.85 11.74 4.42
CA GLY A 78 -10.84 12.79 4.64
C GLY A 78 -10.17 14.08 5.09
N SER A 79 -10.98 15.11 5.38
CA SER A 79 -10.52 16.45 5.77
C SER A 79 -11.35 17.07 6.88
N ASP A 80 -12.49 16.48 7.23
CA ASP A 80 -13.31 16.85 8.35
C ASP A 80 -12.88 16.03 9.57
N GLU A 81 -12.28 16.69 10.56
CA GLU A 81 -11.64 16.04 11.70
C GLU A 81 -12.63 15.31 12.61
N GLU A 82 -13.86 15.83 12.76
CA GLU A 82 -14.90 15.21 13.57
C GLU A 82 -15.47 13.97 12.87
N LYS A 83 -15.79 14.09 11.57
CA LYS A 83 -16.27 12.95 10.78
C LYS A 83 -15.23 11.86 10.63
N MET A 84 -13.96 12.23 10.53
CA MET A 84 -12.86 11.28 10.55
C MET A 84 -12.80 10.53 11.88
N ALA A 85 -12.92 11.22 13.01
CA ALA A 85 -12.91 10.61 14.34
C ALA A 85 -14.13 9.71 14.58
N GLU A 86 -15.35 10.15 14.23
CA GLU A 86 -16.57 9.35 14.31
C GLU A 86 -16.43 8.02 13.53
N ASN A 87 -15.96 8.11 12.29
CA ASN A 87 -15.75 6.95 11.43
C ASN A 87 -14.64 6.02 11.94
N ALA A 88 -13.57 6.59 12.48
CA ALA A 88 -12.46 5.82 13.05
C ALA A 88 -12.94 5.02 14.28
N LEU A 89 -13.72 5.64 15.17
CA LEU A 89 -14.33 4.95 16.31
C LEU A 89 -15.27 3.83 15.87
N GLU A 90 -16.08 4.07 14.86
CA GLU A 90 -17.01 3.06 14.36
C GLU A 90 -16.25 1.90 13.70
N ALA A 91 -15.18 2.19 12.96
CA ALA A 91 -14.30 1.16 12.41
C ALA A 91 -13.70 0.27 13.51
N VAL A 92 -13.25 0.87 14.62
CA VAL A 92 -12.75 0.12 15.80
C VAL A 92 -13.84 -0.76 16.42
N ARG A 93 -15.08 -0.29 16.51
CA ARG A 93 -16.22 -1.10 16.99
C ARG A 93 -16.46 -2.31 16.09
N PHE A 94 -16.21 -2.18 14.80
CA PHE A 94 -16.29 -3.30 13.83
C PHE A 94 -15.08 -4.22 13.83
N GLY A 95 -14.06 -3.92 14.64
CA GLY A 95 -12.90 -4.77 14.84
C GLY A 95 -11.62 -4.27 14.20
N VAL A 96 -11.56 -3.04 13.67
CA VAL A 96 -10.29 -2.45 13.19
C VAL A 96 -9.32 -2.28 14.35
N ARG A 97 -8.06 -2.72 14.16
CA ARG A 97 -7.03 -2.74 15.19
C ARG A 97 -5.89 -1.75 14.97
N LYS A 98 -5.78 -1.18 13.78
CA LYS A 98 -4.79 -0.13 13.43
C LYS A 98 -5.37 0.74 12.32
N ILE A 99 -5.18 2.05 12.43
CA ILE A 99 -5.68 3.04 11.48
C ILE A 99 -4.51 3.82 10.91
N ASP A 100 -4.53 4.05 9.60
CA ASP A 100 -3.60 4.91 8.88
C ASP A 100 -4.33 6.10 8.23
N LEU A 101 -3.71 7.28 8.21
CA LEU A 101 -4.28 8.49 7.62
C LEU A 101 -3.58 8.85 6.30
N ASN A 102 -4.36 9.03 5.24
CA ASN A 102 -3.83 9.36 3.92
C ASN A 102 -3.74 10.86 3.68
N PHE A 103 -2.52 11.40 3.73
CA PHE A 103 -2.17 12.78 3.36
C PHE A 103 -1.36 12.84 2.03
N GLY A 104 -1.43 11.79 1.22
CA GLY A 104 -0.59 11.69 0.01
C GLY A 104 -1.34 11.40 -1.30
N CYS A 105 -2.67 11.18 -1.28
CA CYS A 105 -3.42 10.87 -2.49
C CYS A 105 -3.39 12.04 -3.48
N PRO A 106 -2.87 11.82 -4.73
CA PRO A 106 -2.73 12.89 -5.72
C PRO A 106 -3.98 13.10 -6.58
N ALA A 107 -5.02 12.26 -6.43
CA ALA A 107 -6.20 12.26 -7.30
C ALA A 107 -6.92 13.61 -7.31
N PRO A 108 -7.21 14.21 -8.49
CA PRO A 108 -7.85 15.52 -8.58
C PRO A 108 -9.19 15.60 -7.84
N THR A 109 -10.01 14.56 -7.94
CA THR A 109 -11.31 14.48 -7.25
C THR A 109 -11.18 14.48 -5.72
N VAL A 110 -10.13 13.86 -5.19
CA VAL A 110 -9.83 13.86 -3.75
C VAL A 110 -9.37 15.25 -3.31
N ASN A 111 -8.42 15.84 -4.04
CA ASN A 111 -7.85 17.15 -3.69
C ASN A 111 -8.88 18.28 -3.84
N LYS A 112 -9.80 18.22 -4.83
CA LYS A 112 -10.90 19.17 -4.96
C LYS A 112 -11.82 19.20 -3.72
N HIS A 113 -11.94 18.08 -3.02
CA HIS A 113 -12.71 17.96 -1.78
C HIS A 113 -11.83 18.11 -0.52
N GLN A 114 -10.72 18.81 -0.63
CA GLN A 114 -9.82 19.17 0.48
C GLN A 114 -9.20 17.97 1.22
N GLY A 115 -9.11 16.78 0.58
CA GLY A 115 -8.52 15.58 1.17
C GLY A 115 -7.22 15.16 0.49
N GLY A 116 -6.48 14.24 1.10
CA GLY A 116 -5.24 13.70 0.56
C GLY A 116 -4.11 14.74 0.50
N ALA A 117 -3.38 14.79 -0.63
CA ALA A 117 -2.16 15.59 -0.74
C ALA A 117 -2.37 17.11 -0.60
N VAL A 118 -3.56 17.64 -0.87
CA VAL A 118 -3.83 19.08 -0.72
C VAL A 118 -3.68 19.55 0.73
N LEU A 119 -3.91 18.67 1.71
CA LEU A 119 -3.71 18.97 3.14
C LEU A 119 -2.25 19.29 3.48
N LEU A 120 -1.29 18.85 2.67
CA LEU A 120 0.13 19.16 2.86
C LEU A 120 0.47 20.65 2.67
N LYS A 121 -0.49 21.48 2.26
CA LYS A 121 -0.39 22.95 2.27
C LYS A 121 -0.71 23.55 3.64
N GLU A 122 -1.30 22.78 4.56
CA GLU A 122 -1.86 23.25 5.84
C GLU A 122 -1.41 22.33 7.00
N PRO A 123 -0.12 22.38 7.44
CA PRO A 123 0.40 21.53 8.53
C PRO A 123 -0.44 21.58 9.80
N GLU A 124 -0.92 22.79 10.18
CA GLU A 124 -1.78 22.97 11.36
C GLU A 124 -3.09 22.18 11.25
N ARG A 125 -3.67 22.07 10.04
CA ARG A 125 -4.87 21.29 9.82
C ARG A 125 -4.59 19.80 9.93
N ILE A 126 -3.47 19.33 9.38
CA ILE A 126 -2.99 17.97 9.56
C ILE A 126 -2.86 17.65 11.05
N HIS A 127 -2.19 18.51 11.81
CA HIS A 127 -2.04 18.35 13.26
C HIS A 127 -3.40 18.23 13.97
N ARG A 128 -4.37 19.11 13.66
CA ARG A 128 -5.72 19.04 14.25
C ARG A 128 -6.41 17.72 13.93
N ILE A 129 -6.38 17.28 12.66
CA ILE A 129 -6.98 15.99 12.24
C ILE A 129 -6.38 14.84 13.04
N VAL A 130 -5.04 14.71 13.07
CA VAL A 130 -4.37 13.61 13.78
C VAL A 130 -4.68 13.66 15.27
N ARG A 131 -4.61 14.85 15.88
CA ARG A 131 -4.88 15.04 17.32
C ARG A 131 -6.33 14.73 17.70
N THR A 132 -7.31 15.10 16.88
CA THR A 132 -8.72 14.80 17.11
C THR A 132 -8.96 13.30 17.05
N LEU A 133 -8.42 12.61 16.05
CA LEU A 133 -8.53 11.15 15.98
C LEU A 133 -7.79 10.48 17.14
N ARG A 134 -6.58 10.91 17.48
CA ARG A 134 -5.83 10.31 18.60
C ARG A 134 -6.59 10.44 19.93
N ARG A 135 -7.23 11.56 20.20
CA ARG A 135 -8.02 11.76 21.41
C ARG A 135 -9.32 10.93 21.43
N ALA A 136 -9.92 10.70 20.27
CA ALA A 136 -11.14 9.91 20.15
C ALA A 136 -10.86 8.40 20.25
N LEU A 137 -9.77 7.93 19.70
CA LEU A 137 -9.43 6.50 19.65
C LEU A 137 -8.91 5.99 21.01
N PRO A 138 -9.22 4.74 21.39
CA PRO A 138 -8.60 4.09 22.54
C PRO A 138 -7.07 4.05 22.39
N ASP A 139 -6.34 4.12 23.50
CA ASP A 139 -4.86 4.19 23.51
C ASP A 139 -4.19 2.99 22.85
N HIS A 140 -4.81 1.82 22.95
CA HIS A 140 -4.29 0.58 22.37
C HIS A 140 -4.50 0.47 20.85
N ILE A 141 -5.17 1.41 20.22
CA ILE A 141 -5.35 1.46 18.76
C ILE A 141 -4.25 2.36 18.16
N PRO A 142 -3.26 1.78 17.46
CA PRO A 142 -2.22 2.56 16.80
C PRO A 142 -2.84 3.44 15.69
N LEU A 143 -2.37 4.68 15.61
CA LEU A 143 -2.71 5.66 14.58
C LEU A 143 -1.43 6.04 13.84
N SER A 144 -1.36 5.80 12.53
CA SER A 144 -0.23 6.18 11.68
C SER A 144 -0.65 7.19 10.61
N GLY A 145 0.33 7.80 9.97
CA GLY A 145 0.09 8.69 8.84
C GLY A 145 0.93 8.31 7.63
N LYS A 146 0.40 8.57 6.42
CA LYS A 146 1.10 8.40 5.17
C LYS A 146 1.05 9.69 4.37
N MET A 147 2.20 10.30 4.09
CA MET A 147 2.31 11.58 3.40
C MET A 147 3.22 11.50 2.16
N ARG A 148 3.19 12.56 1.36
CA ARG A 148 4.21 12.92 0.37
C ARG A 148 5.10 14.04 0.92
N LEU A 149 6.19 14.38 0.21
CA LEU A 149 7.10 15.47 0.59
C LEU A 149 6.46 16.86 0.55
N GLY A 150 5.29 16.99 -0.03
CA GLY A 150 4.52 18.21 -0.14
C GLY A 150 3.53 18.15 -1.29
N PHE A 151 2.82 19.27 -1.52
CA PHE A 151 1.88 19.36 -2.64
C PHE A 151 2.59 19.85 -3.91
N GLU A 152 3.09 21.07 -3.93
CA GLU A 152 3.81 21.67 -5.05
C GLU A 152 5.31 21.42 -4.94
N ASP A 153 5.87 21.71 -3.79
CA ASP A 153 7.28 21.58 -3.46
C ASP A 153 7.48 20.91 -2.08
N LYS A 154 8.72 20.94 -1.59
CA LYS A 154 9.14 20.27 -0.35
C LYS A 154 9.28 21.24 0.83
N THR A 155 8.89 22.52 0.68
CA THR A 155 9.09 23.57 1.68
C THR A 155 8.49 23.21 3.03
N LEU A 156 7.26 22.66 3.04
CA LEU A 156 6.54 22.26 4.25
C LEU A 156 6.73 20.79 4.63
N ALA A 157 7.74 20.09 4.07
CA ALA A 157 7.91 18.67 4.30
C ALA A 157 8.16 18.31 5.77
N LEU A 158 9.00 19.10 6.45
CA LEU A 158 9.35 18.89 7.86
C LEU A 158 8.20 19.26 8.78
N GLU A 159 7.57 20.41 8.54
CA GLU A 159 6.42 20.87 9.31
C GLU A 159 5.23 19.89 9.23
N ASN A 160 4.96 19.33 8.04
CA ASN A 160 3.92 18.31 7.88
C ASN A 160 4.24 17.04 8.66
N ALA A 161 5.50 16.59 8.63
CA ALA A 161 5.92 15.41 9.37
C ALA A 161 5.84 15.63 10.89
N GLN A 162 6.28 16.79 11.37
CA GLN A 162 6.17 17.20 12.78
C GLN A 162 4.70 17.32 13.21
N ALA A 163 3.85 17.92 12.39
CA ALA A 163 2.41 18.03 12.65
C ALA A 163 1.73 16.65 12.82
N ILE A 164 2.14 15.66 12.04
CA ILE A 164 1.64 14.28 12.17
C ILE A 164 2.14 13.66 13.48
N ALA A 165 3.43 13.79 13.78
CA ALA A 165 4.04 13.22 14.98
C ALA A 165 3.49 13.85 16.27
N GLU A 166 3.46 15.19 16.36
CA GLU A 166 2.96 15.95 17.50
C GLU A 166 1.43 15.81 17.69
N GLY A 167 0.71 15.54 16.60
CA GLY A 167 -0.70 15.17 16.64
C GLY A 167 -0.97 13.87 17.36
N GLY A 168 0.06 13.01 17.54
CA GLY A 168 -0.01 11.75 18.27
C GLY A 168 -0.05 10.50 17.40
N ALA A 169 0.41 10.59 16.15
CA ALA A 169 0.67 9.40 15.35
C ALA A 169 1.84 8.59 15.94
N CYS A 170 1.75 7.26 15.86
CA CYS A 170 2.80 6.35 16.36
C CYS A 170 3.86 6.00 15.29
N SER A 171 3.60 6.28 14.02
CA SER A 171 4.53 6.07 12.90
C SER A 171 4.12 6.88 11.69
N LEU A 172 5.07 7.09 10.78
CA LEU A 172 4.88 7.89 9.57
C LEU A 172 5.46 7.18 8.34
N THR A 173 4.68 7.04 7.28
CA THR A 173 5.19 6.61 5.97
C THR A 173 5.35 7.81 5.04
N VAL A 174 6.52 7.96 4.42
CA VAL A 174 6.83 9.08 3.54
C VAL A 174 7.08 8.61 2.12
N HIS A 175 6.19 8.99 1.19
CA HIS A 175 6.46 8.84 -0.24
C HIS A 175 7.42 9.95 -0.68
N ALA A 176 8.58 9.57 -1.14
CA ALA A 176 9.71 10.45 -1.43
C ALA A 176 9.52 11.35 -2.69
N ARG A 177 8.31 11.90 -2.88
CA ARG A 177 7.94 12.86 -3.94
C ARG A 177 6.86 13.81 -3.45
N THR A 178 6.79 14.98 -4.10
CA THR A 178 5.64 15.88 -3.97
C THR A 178 4.43 15.34 -4.78
N LYS A 179 3.27 15.95 -4.62
CA LYS A 179 2.09 15.61 -5.42
C LYS A 179 2.30 15.98 -6.90
N VAL A 180 2.95 17.12 -7.17
CA VAL A 180 3.18 17.61 -8.54
C VAL A 180 4.19 16.73 -9.29
N GLU A 181 5.23 16.25 -8.62
CA GLU A 181 6.19 15.28 -9.19
C GLU A 181 5.53 13.94 -9.55
N GLY A 182 4.35 13.66 -9.02
CA GLY A 182 3.55 12.49 -9.39
C GLY A 182 4.27 11.16 -9.12
N TYR A 183 4.68 10.50 -10.20
CA TYR A 183 5.41 9.23 -10.20
C TYR A 183 6.65 9.27 -11.12
N GLU A 184 7.02 10.47 -11.57
CA GLU A 184 8.21 10.64 -12.42
C GLU A 184 9.49 10.52 -11.58
N PRO A 185 10.49 9.74 -12.02
CA PRO A 185 11.76 9.61 -11.30
C PRO A 185 12.56 10.94 -11.34
N PRO A 186 13.43 11.16 -10.34
CA PRO A 186 13.77 10.27 -9.22
C PRO A 186 12.84 10.42 -8.01
N ALA A 187 12.80 9.41 -7.13
CA ALA A 187 12.33 9.56 -5.76
C ALA A 187 13.43 10.21 -4.91
N HIS A 188 13.08 11.15 -4.04
CA HIS A 188 14.03 11.92 -3.24
C HIS A 188 14.26 11.29 -1.85
N TRP A 189 14.91 10.15 -1.78
CA TRP A 189 15.10 9.36 -0.54
C TRP A 189 15.85 10.11 0.56
N SER A 190 16.78 11.00 0.18
CA SER A 190 17.49 11.86 1.14
C SER A 190 16.58 12.82 1.91
N TRP A 191 15.39 13.17 1.36
CA TRP A 191 14.39 13.94 2.08
C TRP A 191 13.67 13.12 3.14
N VAL A 192 13.51 11.81 2.91
CA VAL A 192 12.98 10.89 3.93
C VAL A 192 13.90 10.84 5.13
N LYS A 193 15.23 10.84 4.91
CA LYS A 193 16.22 10.93 5.99
C LYS A 193 16.04 12.22 6.80
N LYS A 194 15.94 13.37 6.14
CA LYS A 194 15.73 14.66 6.85
C LYS A 194 14.46 14.63 7.71
N ILE A 195 13.39 14.00 7.22
CA ILE A 195 12.15 13.85 7.98
C ILE A 195 12.37 12.89 9.16
N ALA A 196 13.04 11.75 8.95
CA ALA A 196 13.32 10.79 10.01
C ALA A 196 14.19 11.40 11.13
N ASP A 197 15.12 12.27 10.77
CA ASP A 197 15.96 13.00 11.75
C ASP A 197 15.18 14.11 12.51
N ALA A 198 14.04 14.59 11.96
CA ALA A 198 13.26 15.70 12.51
C ALA A 198 12.06 15.27 13.37
N VAL A 199 11.68 13.98 13.40
CA VAL A 199 10.55 13.48 14.17
C VAL A 199 10.97 12.37 15.13
N SER A 200 10.23 12.22 16.25
CA SER A 200 10.52 11.23 17.28
C SER A 200 9.87 9.86 17.02
N ILE A 201 9.02 9.76 16.00
CA ILE A 201 8.30 8.52 15.66
C ILE A 201 9.00 7.78 14.52
N PRO A 202 8.88 6.44 14.44
CA PRO A 202 9.45 5.65 13.36
C PRO A 202 8.96 6.10 11.99
N VAL A 203 9.89 6.21 11.03
CA VAL A 203 9.61 6.58 9.64
C VAL A 203 9.83 5.39 8.71
N THR A 204 8.86 5.15 7.83
CA THR A 204 8.91 4.16 6.75
C THR A 204 9.16 4.88 5.42
N ALA A 205 10.22 4.50 4.72
CA ALA A 205 10.55 5.06 3.41
C ALA A 205 9.70 4.42 2.29
N ASN A 206 9.20 5.23 1.37
CA ASN A 206 8.41 4.74 0.23
C ASN A 206 8.77 5.49 -1.05
N GLY A 207 8.79 4.80 -2.17
CA GLY A 207 8.96 5.34 -3.52
C GLY A 207 10.07 4.64 -4.31
N ASP A 208 9.74 4.20 -5.56
CA ASP A 208 10.66 3.65 -6.56
C ASP A 208 11.50 2.44 -6.15
N VAL A 209 10.92 1.53 -5.39
CA VAL A 209 11.53 0.22 -5.12
C VAL A 209 10.93 -0.79 -6.10
N PHE A 210 11.67 -1.13 -7.16
CA PHE A 210 11.30 -2.08 -8.22
C PHE A 210 12.21 -3.31 -8.26
N THR A 211 13.38 -3.21 -7.63
CA THR A 211 14.41 -4.26 -7.56
C THR A 211 15.00 -4.35 -6.17
N LEU A 212 15.73 -5.44 -5.88
CA LEU A 212 16.52 -5.57 -4.67
C LEU A 212 17.58 -4.43 -4.56
N ARG A 213 18.13 -3.99 -5.69
CA ARG A 213 19.09 -2.87 -5.70
C ARG A 213 18.44 -1.58 -5.23
N ASP A 214 17.22 -1.26 -5.71
CA ASP A 214 16.50 -0.06 -5.27
C ASP A 214 16.19 -0.11 -3.77
N TYR A 215 15.88 -1.32 -3.24
CA TYR A 215 15.68 -1.51 -1.81
C TYR A 215 16.95 -1.20 -0.99
N LEU A 216 18.11 -1.64 -1.44
CA LEU A 216 19.38 -1.33 -0.77
C LEU A 216 19.70 0.17 -0.84
N ASP A 217 19.40 0.79 -1.96
CA ASP A 217 19.65 2.21 -2.17
C ASP A 217 18.70 3.08 -1.31
N ILE A 218 17.41 2.77 -1.26
CA ILE A 218 16.46 3.51 -0.38
C ILE A 218 16.82 3.36 1.10
N LYS A 219 17.21 2.17 1.57
CA LYS A 219 17.70 1.98 2.94
C LYS A 219 18.91 2.85 3.25
N ARG A 220 19.91 2.81 2.36
CA ARG A 220 21.15 3.60 2.52
C ARG A 220 20.88 5.10 2.57
N GLU A 221 20.07 5.61 1.64
CA GLU A 221 19.85 7.04 1.48
C GLU A 221 18.85 7.62 2.49
N SER A 222 17.83 6.86 2.85
CA SER A 222 16.85 7.30 3.85
C SER A 222 17.28 7.03 5.29
N GLY A 223 18.18 6.07 5.51
CA GLY A 223 18.53 5.58 6.85
C GLY A 223 17.41 4.80 7.53
N CYS A 224 16.30 4.50 6.84
CA CYS A 224 15.16 3.80 7.40
C CYS A 224 15.31 2.28 7.31
N ASN A 225 15.01 1.55 8.39
CA ASN A 225 14.93 0.09 8.38
C ASN A 225 13.59 -0.43 7.87
N SER A 226 12.58 0.45 7.81
CA SER A 226 11.24 0.14 7.30
C SER A 226 11.06 0.69 5.90
N VAL A 227 10.61 -0.15 4.97
CA VAL A 227 10.37 0.23 3.57
C VAL A 227 8.98 -0.21 3.14
N MET A 228 8.24 0.72 2.53
CA MET A 228 6.94 0.41 1.92
C MET A 228 7.08 0.28 0.40
N ILE A 229 6.63 -0.84 -0.14
CA ILE A 229 6.73 -1.14 -1.58
C ILE A 229 5.34 -1.03 -2.21
N GLY A 230 5.25 -0.28 -3.30
CA GLY A 230 4.01 -0.14 -4.09
C GLY A 230 4.08 -0.89 -5.40
N ARG A 231 4.22 -0.14 -6.49
CA ARG A 231 4.21 -0.65 -7.87
C ARG A 231 5.21 -1.78 -8.13
N GLY A 232 6.37 -1.73 -7.47
CA GLY A 232 7.39 -2.76 -7.58
C GLY A 232 6.89 -4.14 -7.18
N ALA A 233 6.12 -4.24 -6.09
CA ALA A 233 5.52 -5.50 -5.63
C ALA A 233 4.48 -6.06 -6.61
N VAL A 234 3.77 -5.20 -7.34
CA VAL A 234 2.81 -5.64 -8.36
C VAL A 234 3.50 -6.06 -9.66
N MET A 235 4.59 -5.37 -10.01
CA MET A 235 5.40 -5.69 -11.20
C MET A 235 6.26 -6.94 -11.00
N ARG A 236 6.83 -7.14 -9.80
CA ARG A 236 7.59 -8.31 -9.36
C ARG A 236 6.94 -8.85 -8.09
N PRO A 237 6.02 -9.80 -8.20
CA PRO A 237 5.22 -10.25 -7.05
C PRO A 237 6.06 -10.92 -5.95
N ASP A 238 7.23 -11.42 -6.27
CA ASP A 238 8.19 -12.04 -5.34
C ASP A 238 9.25 -11.07 -4.79
N LEU A 239 9.21 -9.77 -5.14
CA LEU A 239 10.21 -8.79 -4.73
C LEU A 239 10.39 -8.73 -3.20
N ALA A 240 9.30 -8.74 -2.44
CA ALA A 240 9.38 -8.72 -0.98
C ALA A 240 10.03 -10.01 -0.42
N ARG A 241 9.76 -11.17 -1.03
CA ARG A 241 10.40 -12.44 -0.70
C ARG A 241 11.91 -12.39 -0.97
N GLN A 242 12.32 -11.89 -2.13
CA GLN A 242 13.74 -11.71 -2.48
C GLN A 242 14.48 -10.81 -1.48
N ILE A 243 13.84 -9.70 -1.09
CA ILE A 243 14.40 -8.79 -0.08
C ILE A 243 14.58 -9.51 1.26
N LYS A 244 13.60 -10.30 1.71
CA LYS A 244 13.71 -11.06 2.96
C LYS A 244 14.80 -12.13 2.89
N GLN A 245 14.93 -12.84 1.77
CA GLN A 245 16.02 -13.79 1.56
C GLN A 245 17.38 -13.10 1.71
N TYR A 246 17.56 -11.94 1.04
CA TYR A 246 18.80 -11.17 1.17
C TYR A 246 19.10 -10.73 2.61
N GLU A 247 18.11 -10.18 3.30
CA GLU A 247 18.26 -9.68 4.68
C GLU A 247 18.53 -10.81 5.69
N ASN A 248 18.07 -12.03 5.39
CA ASN A 248 18.35 -13.24 6.17
C ASN A 248 19.70 -13.88 5.83
N GLY A 249 20.41 -13.39 4.82
CA GLY A 249 21.65 -14.02 4.32
C GLY A 249 21.42 -15.31 3.54
N GLU A 250 20.20 -15.51 3.03
CA GLU A 250 19.81 -16.65 2.19
C GLU A 250 20.17 -16.37 0.72
N GLU A 251 20.21 -17.42 -0.10
CA GLU A 251 20.34 -17.28 -1.54
C GLU A 251 19.07 -16.61 -2.12
N VAL A 252 19.26 -15.53 -2.87
CA VAL A 252 18.16 -14.80 -3.49
C VAL A 252 17.72 -15.52 -4.75
N CYS A 253 16.51 -16.04 -4.73
CA CYS A 253 15.91 -16.77 -5.86
C CYS A 253 14.77 -15.96 -6.49
N GLU A 254 14.93 -15.59 -7.76
CA GLU A 254 13.84 -15.02 -8.54
C GLU A 254 12.79 -16.08 -8.88
N MET A 255 11.51 -15.71 -8.79
CA MET A 255 10.40 -16.59 -9.17
C MET A 255 10.33 -16.70 -10.70
N PRO A 256 10.50 -17.90 -11.28
CA PRO A 256 10.38 -18.06 -12.72
C PRO A 256 8.94 -17.82 -13.19
N PHE A 257 8.77 -17.30 -14.42
CA PHE A 257 7.43 -16.97 -14.92
C PHE A 257 6.48 -18.20 -14.97
N ALA A 258 7.02 -19.39 -15.12
CA ALA A 258 6.25 -20.65 -15.04
C ALA A 258 5.56 -20.83 -13.67
N GLU A 259 6.20 -20.45 -12.56
CA GLU A 259 5.59 -20.45 -11.23
C GLU A 259 4.54 -19.32 -11.12
N ILE A 260 4.80 -18.15 -11.72
CA ILE A 260 3.86 -17.01 -11.72
C ILE A 260 2.53 -17.38 -12.38
N LEU A 261 2.50 -18.28 -13.38
CA LEU A 261 1.25 -18.75 -14.00
C LEU A 261 0.27 -19.35 -12.98
N GLY A 262 0.77 -20.10 -12.00
CA GLY A 262 -0.04 -20.62 -10.90
C GLY A 262 -0.66 -19.50 -10.05
N TRP A 263 0.13 -18.48 -9.73
CA TRP A 263 -0.33 -17.31 -8.98
C TRP A 263 -1.33 -16.48 -9.78
N ILE A 264 -1.20 -16.40 -11.11
CA ILE A 264 -2.16 -15.73 -11.99
C ILE A 264 -3.53 -16.43 -11.94
N ASN A 265 -3.56 -17.75 -12.02
CA ASN A 265 -4.81 -18.51 -11.90
C ASN A 265 -5.47 -18.31 -10.52
N LEU A 266 -4.66 -18.38 -9.45
CA LEU A 266 -5.16 -18.11 -8.11
C LEU A 266 -5.72 -16.68 -8.00
N PHE A 267 -5.07 -15.68 -8.60
CA PHE A 267 -5.57 -14.30 -8.57
C PHE A 267 -6.95 -14.13 -9.20
N VAL A 268 -7.20 -14.82 -10.32
CA VAL A 268 -8.54 -14.86 -10.94
C VAL A 268 -9.57 -15.44 -9.97
N ASP A 269 -9.23 -16.56 -9.31
CA ASP A 269 -10.10 -17.20 -8.34
C ASP A 269 -10.38 -16.30 -7.12
N LEU A 270 -9.36 -15.60 -6.59
CA LEU A 270 -9.52 -14.65 -5.50
C LEU A 270 -10.44 -13.47 -5.89
N CYS A 271 -10.30 -12.96 -7.11
CA CYS A 271 -11.19 -11.91 -7.61
C CYS A 271 -12.64 -12.39 -7.75
N LEU A 272 -12.87 -13.61 -8.23
CA LEU A 272 -14.20 -14.20 -8.33
C LEU A 272 -14.80 -14.46 -6.96
N PHE A 273 -14.00 -14.96 -6.01
CA PHE A 273 -14.43 -15.19 -4.64
C PHE A 273 -14.90 -13.89 -3.97
N GLN A 274 -14.13 -12.79 -4.16
CA GLN A 274 -14.42 -11.50 -3.54
C GLN A 274 -15.67 -10.82 -4.11
N THR A 275 -15.95 -10.97 -5.40
CA THR A 275 -16.96 -10.13 -6.07
C THR A 275 -18.04 -10.92 -6.82
N ALA A 276 -17.86 -12.20 -7.07
CA ALA A 276 -18.68 -13.03 -7.96
C ALA A 276 -18.89 -12.37 -9.36
N ASN A 277 -17.90 -11.58 -9.84
CA ASN A 277 -18.00 -10.79 -11.07
C ASN A 277 -16.85 -11.13 -12.03
N GLU A 278 -17.14 -11.91 -13.05
CA GLU A 278 -16.16 -12.32 -14.07
C GLU A 278 -15.52 -11.13 -14.80
N LYS A 279 -16.32 -10.11 -15.14
CA LYS A 279 -15.78 -8.92 -15.84
C LYS A 279 -14.73 -8.21 -14.97
N TYR A 280 -14.99 -8.14 -13.67
CA TYR A 280 -14.02 -7.59 -12.72
C TYR A 280 -12.76 -8.45 -12.67
N ALA A 281 -12.88 -9.75 -12.46
CA ALA A 281 -11.73 -10.66 -12.36
C ALA A 281 -10.84 -10.60 -13.60
N VAL A 282 -11.43 -10.68 -14.80
CA VAL A 282 -10.70 -10.59 -16.07
C VAL A 282 -10.05 -9.22 -16.27
N ALA A 283 -10.74 -8.11 -15.91
CA ALA A 283 -10.18 -6.77 -16.01
C ALA A 283 -8.99 -6.57 -15.06
N ARG A 284 -9.09 -7.10 -13.83
CA ARG A 284 -8.02 -7.05 -12.83
C ARG A 284 -6.79 -7.85 -13.27
N LEU A 285 -7.00 -9.04 -13.84
CA LEU A 285 -5.88 -9.80 -14.41
C LEU A 285 -5.17 -9.03 -15.53
N LYS A 286 -5.93 -8.49 -16.49
CA LYS A 286 -5.34 -7.70 -17.59
C LYS A 286 -4.57 -6.49 -17.07
N GLN A 287 -5.06 -5.83 -16.03
CA GLN A 287 -4.38 -4.72 -15.38
C GLN A 287 -3.06 -5.20 -14.77
N TRP A 288 -3.06 -6.34 -14.06
CA TRP A 288 -1.86 -6.89 -13.45
C TRP A 288 -0.82 -7.31 -14.50
N LEU A 289 -1.21 -8.03 -15.54
CA LEU A 289 -0.34 -8.37 -16.67
C LEU A 289 0.26 -7.10 -17.33
N GLY A 290 -0.56 -6.04 -17.46
CA GLY A 290 -0.11 -4.74 -17.94
C GLY A 290 0.98 -4.08 -17.08
N MET A 291 1.00 -4.39 -15.79
CA MET A 291 2.08 -3.95 -14.88
C MET A 291 3.30 -4.87 -14.99
N MET A 292 3.10 -6.19 -14.95
CA MET A 292 4.17 -7.18 -14.95
C MET A 292 5.01 -7.19 -16.23
N LYS A 293 4.46 -6.81 -17.39
CA LYS A 293 5.18 -6.79 -18.67
C LYS A 293 6.46 -5.92 -18.67
N LYS A 294 6.61 -5.04 -17.68
CA LYS A 294 7.82 -4.23 -17.50
C LYS A 294 8.97 -5.02 -16.88
N ALA A 295 8.65 -6.10 -16.17
CA ALA A 295 9.61 -6.97 -15.49
C ALA A 295 9.75 -8.34 -16.17
N TYR A 296 8.67 -8.82 -16.83
CA TYR A 296 8.61 -10.14 -17.46
C TYR A 296 8.12 -9.99 -18.91
N PRO A 297 8.98 -10.27 -19.92
CA PRO A 297 8.59 -10.27 -21.33
C PRO A 297 7.43 -11.22 -21.64
N GLU A 298 7.37 -12.37 -20.95
CA GLU A 298 6.33 -13.38 -21.08
C GLU A 298 4.93 -12.84 -20.71
N ALA A 299 4.88 -11.92 -19.75
CA ALA A 299 3.62 -11.25 -19.37
C ALA A 299 3.03 -10.42 -20.51
N GLN A 300 3.86 -9.87 -21.41
CA GLN A 300 3.37 -9.20 -22.62
C GLN A 300 2.73 -10.19 -23.60
N ALA A 301 3.34 -11.36 -23.80
CA ALA A 301 2.81 -12.41 -24.67
C ALA A 301 1.49 -12.95 -24.10
N LEU A 302 1.44 -13.25 -22.80
CA LEU A 302 0.21 -13.70 -22.13
C LEU A 302 -0.88 -12.62 -22.18
N PHE A 303 -0.54 -11.34 -21.95
CA PHE A 303 -1.49 -10.25 -22.10
C PHE A 303 -2.12 -10.21 -23.50
N ASN A 304 -1.31 -10.36 -24.56
CA ASN A 304 -1.80 -10.40 -25.94
C ASN A 304 -2.77 -11.58 -26.18
N ALA A 305 -2.49 -12.74 -25.59
CA ALA A 305 -3.34 -13.93 -25.69
C ALA A 305 -4.71 -13.75 -25.00
N VAL A 306 -4.76 -13.01 -23.86
CA VAL A 306 -6.00 -12.85 -23.08
C VAL A 306 -6.73 -11.51 -23.34
N ARG A 307 -6.16 -10.55 -24.06
CA ARG A 307 -6.68 -9.18 -24.18
C ARG A 307 -8.14 -9.07 -24.64
N THR A 308 -8.57 -9.98 -25.52
CA THR A 308 -9.94 -9.99 -26.08
C THR A 308 -10.88 -10.94 -25.35
N VAL A 309 -10.35 -11.83 -24.51
CA VAL A 309 -11.13 -12.81 -23.74
C VAL A 309 -11.91 -12.12 -22.63
N ARG A 310 -13.17 -12.55 -22.40
CA ARG A 310 -14.05 -11.90 -21.41
C ARG A 310 -14.49 -12.85 -20.29
N GLU A 311 -14.35 -14.15 -20.49
CA GLU A 311 -14.78 -15.20 -19.55
C GLU A 311 -13.59 -15.67 -18.72
N ALA A 312 -13.79 -15.82 -17.42
CA ALA A 312 -12.74 -16.18 -16.47
C ALA A 312 -12.19 -17.58 -16.75
N GLU A 313 -13.04 -18.55 -17.03
CA GLU A 313 -12.62 -19.93 -17.32
C GLU A 313 -11.82 -20.02 -18.64
N ALA A 314 -12.18 -19.24 -19.65
CA ALA A 314 -11.41 -19.18 -20.89
C ALA A 314 -10.02 -18.58 -20.67
N VAL A 315 -9.93 -17.53 -19.85
CA VAL A 315 -8.64 -16.94 -19.44
C VAL A 315 -7.78 -17.97 -18.69
N LYS A 316 -8.35 -18.68 -17.69
CA LYS A 316 -7.63 -19.69 -16.90
C LYS A 316 -7.09 -20.83 -17.79
N LYS A 317 -7.86 -21.28 -18.79
CA LYS A 317 -7.40 -22.27 -19.75
C LYS A 317 -6.21 -21.79 -20.56
N ILE A 318 -6.22 -20.51 -21.01
CA ILE A 318 -5.09 -19.91 -21.73
C ILE A 318 -3.86 -19.82 -20.81
N VAL A 319 -4.02 -19.37 -19.56
CA VAL A 319 -2.93 -19.28 -18.58
C VAL A 319 -2.32 -20.65 -18.30
N THR A 320 -3.16 -21.68 -18.08
CA THR A 320 -2.70 -23.05 -17.82
C THR A 320 -1.98 -23.67 -19.02
N GLY A 321 -2.43 -23.38 -20.24
CA GLY A 321 -1.81 -23.86 -21.48
C GLY A 321 -0.66 -23.00 -21.99
N PHE A 322 -0.32 -21.90 -21.30
CA PHE A 322 0.71 -20.99 -21.75
C PHE A 322 2.11 -21.61 -21.61
N GLN A 323 2.80 -21.72 -22.74
CA GLN A 323 4.18 -22.23 -22.76
C GLN A 323 5.16 -21.07 -22.59
N VAL A 324 5.97 -21.14 -21.54
CA VAL A 324 7.10 -20.24 -21.34
C VAL A 324 8.19 -20.69 -22.29
N VAL A 325 8.43 -19.90 -23.34
CA VAL A 325 9.55 -20.15 -24.26
C VAL A 325 10.83 -19.82 -23.47
N ALA A 326 11.66 -20.84 -23.27
CA ALA A 326 12.98 -20.62 -22.70
C ALA A 326 13.76 -19.71 -23.65
N GLY A 327 14.11 -18.51 -23.17
CA GLY A 327 14.95 -17.56 -23.90
C GLY A 327 16.42 -17.93 -23.86
#